data_209664ffb018c8ccd22bc31c7ffc712a
#
_entry.id   209664ffb018c8ccd22bc31c7ffc712a
#
_cell.length_a   1.000
_cell.length_b   1.000
_cell.length_c   1.000
_cell.angle_alpha   90.00
_cell.angle_beta   90.00
_cell.angle_gamma   90.00
#
_symmetry.space_group_name_H-M   'P 1'
#
loop_
_entity.id
_entity.type
_entity.pdbx_description
1 polymer ?
#
loop_
_entity_poly.entity_id
_entity_poly.type
_entity_poly.pdbx_seq_one_letter_code
_entity_poly.pdbx_strand_id
1 'polypeptide(L)'
;MQTNMKRRLFLKASLATGAVGLAAGAGLLTPRTVLAEWNSAAFVAENVADALKAGLGSDAVTDSAEIKLDIPKNPENGAVVPVAATTTLTGVESIALLVDKNAKPLCGIFYPGKRMKPAISIRVKVGE
;
A
#
# COMPACT_ATOMS: atom_id res chain seq x y z
N MET A 1 -20.25 -50.65 36.78
CA MET A 1 -19.92 -49.33 37.33
C MET A 1 -18.60 -48.75 36.88
N GLN A 2 -17.66 -49.51 36.46
CA GLN A 2 -16.37 -48.97 35.92
C GLN A 2 -16.45 -48.25 34.58
N THR A 3 -17.41 -48.55 33.71
CA THR A 3 -17.63 -47.95 32.41
C THR A 3 -18.07 -46.46 32.50
N ASN A 4 -18.77 -46.08 33.54
CA ASN A 4 -19.25 -44.70 33.70
C ASN A 4 -18.14 -43.73 34.15
N MET A 5 -17.15 -44.18 34.90
CA MET A 5 -16.03 -43.35 35.32
C MET A 5 -15.08 -43.05 34.15
N LYS A 6 -14.83 -44.01 33.27
CA LYS A 6 -14.00 -43.82 32.07
C LYS A 6 -14.64 -42.84 31.06
N ARG A 7 -15.96 -42.91 30.90
CA ARG A 7 -16.73 -41.97 30.06
C ARG A 7 -16.73 -40.56 30.63
N ARG A 8 -16.86 -40.40 31.92
CA ARG A 8 -16.79 -39.06 32.56
C ARG A 8 -15.39 -38.45 32.50
N LEU A 9 -14.36 -39.26 32.62
CA LEU A 9 -12.97 -38.79 32.46
C LEU A 9 -12.66 -38.38 31.03
N PHE A 10 -13.15 -39.14 30.06
CA PHE A 10 -13.01 -38.82 28.64
C PHE A 10 -13.72 -37.51 28.26
N LEU A 11 -14.95 -37.31 28.71
CA LEU A 11 -15.70 -36.06 28.49
C LEU A 11 -15.05 -34.84 29.14
N LYS A 12 -14.48 -34.99 30.34
CA LYS A 12 -13.74 -33.90 30.98
C LYS A 12 -12.43 -33.57 30.25
N ALA A 13 -11.73 -34.57 29.75
CA ALA A 13 -10.51 -34.38 28.98
C ALA A 13 -10.80 -33.75 27.61
N SER A 14 -11.87 -34.13 26.91
CA SER A 14 -12.25 -33.56 25.64
C SER A 14 -12.73 -32.09 25.75
N LEU A 15 -13.41 -31.74 26.85
CA LEU A 15 -13.80 -30.37 27.12
C LEU A 15 -12.57 -29.46 27.38
N ALA A 16 -11.59 -29.96 28.12
CA ALA A 16 -10.36 -29.22 28.39
C ALA A 16 -9.53 -28.98 27.13
N THR A 17 -9.44 -30.00 26.28
CA THR A 17 -8.72 -29.91 24.99
C THR A 17 -9.44 -28.99 24.00
N GLY A 18 -10.77 -29.01 23.98
CA GLY A 18 -11.58 -28.12 23.15
C GLY A 18 -11.46 -26.66 23.58
N ALA A 19 -11.43 -26.37 24.88
CA ALA A 19 -11.27 -25.00 25.36
C ALA A 19 -9.88 -24.41 25.05
N VAL A 20 -8.83 -25.23 25.18
CA VAL A 20 -7.45 -24.80 24.80
C VAL A 20 -7.33 -24.63 23.28
N GLY A 21 -7.95 -25.51 22.50
CA GLY A 21 -7.96 -25.39 21.03
C GLY A 21 -8.70 -24.15 20.55
N LEU A 22 -9.82 -23.79 21.17
CA LEU A 22 -10.57 -22.58 20.85
C LEU A 22 -9.80 -21.31 21.25
N ALA A 23 -9.12 -21.31 22.40
CA ALA A 23 -8.31 -20.16 22.83
C ALA A 23 -7.09 -19.94 21.92
N ALA A 24 -6.42 -21.02 21.50
CA ALA A 24 -5.31 -20.93 20.55
C ALA A 24 -5.77 -20.54 19.15
N GLY A 25 -6.91 -21.08 18.69
CA GLY A 25 -7.51 -20.73 17.40
C GLY A 25 -8.03 -19.29 17.36
N ALA A 26 -8.64 -18.80 18.43
CA ALA A 26 -9.10 -17.42 18.52
C ALA A 26 -7.92 -16.42 18.54
N GLY A 27 -6.80 -16.79 19.16
CA GLY A 27 -5.59 -15.97 19.16
C GLY A 27 -4.89 -15.90 17.79
N LEU A 28 -5.01 -16.95 16.98
CA LEU A 28 -4.49 -17.00 15.61
C LEU A 28 -5.43 -16.36 14.60
N LEU A 29 -6.72 -16.26 14.91
CA LEU A 29 -7.77 -15.69 14.08
C LEU A 29 -8.15 -14.26 14.49
N THR A 30 -7.42 -13.64 15.43
CA THR A 30 -7.49 -12.18 15.48
C THR A 30 -7.06 -11.69 14.12
N PRO A 31 -7.95 -11.08 13.31
CA PRO A 31 -7.49 -10.40 12.13
C PRO A 31 -6.47 -9.39 12.68
N ARG A 32 -5.19 -9.63 12.42
CA ARG A 32 -4.28 -8.51 12.37
C ARG A 32 -4.94 -7.62 11.34
N THR A 33 -5.63 -6.61 11.79
CA THR A 33 -5.92 -5.48 10.96
C THR A 33 -4.56 -5.03 10.46
N VAL A 34 -4.15 -5.57 9.32
CA VAL A 34 -3.19 -4.91 8.47
C VAL A 34 -3.97 -3.67 8.04
N LEU A 35 -4.04 -2.70 8.94
CA LEU A 35 -4.32 -1.36 8.53
C LEU A 35 -3.17 -1.05 7.59
N ALA A 36 -3.44 -1.18 6.29
CA ALA A 36 -2.70 -0.45 5.31
C ALA A 36 -2.82 1.00 5.80
N GLU A 37 -1.84 1.44 6.56
CA GLU A 37 -1.85 2.75 7.15
C GLU A 37 -1.80 3.73 5.99
N TRP A 38 -2.99 4.26 5.67
CA TRP A 38 -3.12 5.30 4.68
C TRP A 38 -2.23 6.46 5.11
N ASN A 39 -1.20 6.75 4.33
CA ASN A 39 -0.30 7.85 4.61
C ASN A 39 -0.98 9.18 4.29
N SER A 40 -1.91 9.56 5.16
CA SER A 40 -2.71 10.77 5.00
C SER A 40 -1.84 12.02 4.95
N ALA A 41 -0.72 12.07 5.68
CA ALA A 41 0.18 13.20 5.72
C ALA A 41 0.78 13.51 4.34
N ALA A 42 1.15 12.50 3.56
CA ALA A 42 1.67 12.68 2.21
C ALA A 42 0.62 13.24 1.24
N PHE A 43 -0.64 12.78 1.37
CA PHE A 43 -1.73 13.19 0.48
C PHE A 43 -2.36 14.54 0.83
N VAL A 44 -2.19 15.05 2.04
CA VAL A 44 -2.66 16.38 2.44
C VAL A 44 -1.59 17.45 2.30
N ALA A 45 -0.34 17.08 2.06
CA ALA A 45 0.76 18.02 1.86
C ALA A 45 0.46 18.99 0.69
N GLU A 46 0.77 20.27 0.89
CA GLU A 46 0.47 21.35 -0.06
C GLU A 46 1.66 21.67 -0.98
N ASN A 47 2.81 21.09 -0.72
CA ASN A 47 4.00 21.24 -1.56
C ASN A 47 4.68 19.89 -1.83
N VAL A 48 5.49 19.84 -2.88
CA VAL A 48 6.16 18.63 -3.34
C VAL A 48 7.15 18.10 -2.29
N ALA A 49 7.91 18.97 -1.63
CA ALA A 49 8.91 18.56 -0.65
C ALA A 49 8.28 17.86 0.56
N ASP A 50 7.21 18.41 1.12
CA ASP A 50 6.50 17.80 2.24
C ASP A 50 5.80 16.49 1.85
N ALA A 51 5.24 16.45 0.64
CA ALA A 51 4.64 15.22 0.10
C ALA A 51 5.67 14.10 -0.06
N LEU A 52 6.86 14.40 -0.54
CA LEU A 52 7.97 13.45 -0.67
C LEU A 52 8.49 12.98 0.67
N LYS A 53 8.71 13.89 1.63
CA LYS A 53 9.13 13.55 2.99
C LYS A 53 8.13 12.62 3.69
N ALA A 54 6.86 12.96 3.62
CA ALA A 54 5.82 12.17 4.25
C ALA A 54 5.57 10.84 3.53
N GLY A 55 5.65 10.81 2.20
CA GLY A 55 5.38 9.62 1.39
C GLY A 55 6.55 8.67 1.26
N LEU A 56 7.75 9.19 1.05
CA LEU A 56 8.96 8.41 0.75
C LEU A 56 10.05 8.52 1.83
N GLY A 57 9.85 9.36 2.84
CA GLY A 57 10.81 9.58 3.92
C GLY A 57 11.96 10.53 3.59
N SER A 58 12.04 11.04 2.36
CA SER A 58 13.08 11.98 1.92
C SER A 58 12.56 12.88 0.81
N ASP A 59 13.02 14.13 0.80
CA ASP A 59 12.79 15.10 -0.27
C ASP A 59 14.01 15.27 -1.20
N ALA A 60 15.05 14.49 -0.98
CA ALA A 60 16.20 14.48 -1.86
C ALA A 60 15.85 13.85 -3.20
N VAL A 61 15.94 14.62 -4.27
CA VAL A 61 15.64 14.19 -5.64
C VAL A 61 16.84 14.48 -6.54
N THR A 62 17.02 13.62 -7.52
CA THR A 62 18.06 13.78 -8.55
C THR A 62 17.43 13.51 -9.90
N ASP A 63 17.72 14.36 -10.87
CA ASP A 63 17.26 14.17 -12.23
C ASP A 63 17.89 12.92 -12.86
N SER A 64 17.09 12.17 -13.60
CA SER A 64 17.56 10.97 -14.31
C SER A 64 16.94 10.89 -15.71
N ALA A 65 17.78 10.68 -16.70
CA ALA A 65 17.36 10.44 -18.08
C ALA A 65 16.74 9.04 -18.29
N GLU A 66 16.90 8.15 -17.32
CA GLU A 66 16.35 6.80 -17.37
C GLU A 66 14.86 6.73 -17.02
N ILE A 67 14.29 7.83 -16.55
CA ILE A 67 12.86 7.97 -16.30
C ILE A 67 12.23 8.64 -17.51
N LYS A 68 11.29 7.95 -18.15
CA LYS A 68 10.50 8.46 -19.27
C LYS A 68 9.10 8.77 -18.79
N LEU A 69 8.67 9.97 -19.07
CA LEU A 69 7.33 10.46 -18.77
C LEU A 69 6.60 10.77 -20.07
N ASP A 70 5.49 10.12 -20.31
CA ASP A 70 4.63 10.35 -21.46
C ASP A 70 3.37 11.07 -21.00
N ILE A 71 3.24 12.34 -21.40
CA ILE A 71 2.12 13.22 -21.05
C ILE A 71 1.73 13.98 -22.32
N PRO A 72 0.44 14.07 -22.67
CA PRO A 72 0.00 14.90 -23.79
C PRO A 72 0.33 16.37 -23.53
N LYS A 73 0.90 17.04 -24.53
CA LYS A 73 1.29 18.46 -24.45
C LYS A 73 0.09 19.39 -24.25
N ASN A 74 -1.04 19.03 -24.86
CA ASN A 74 -2.30 19.79 -24.77
C ASN A 74 -3.43 18.82 -24.42
N PRO A 75 -3.67 18.54 -23.13
CA PRO A 75 -4.79 17.72 -22.76
C PRO A 75 -6.12 18.45 -23.05
N GLU A 76 -7.07 17.76 -23.64
CA GLU A 76 -8.41 18.31 -23.92
C GLU A 76 -9.16 18.64 -22.61
N ASN A 77 -8.87 17.93 -21.54
CA ASN A 77 -9.49 18.11 -20.24
C ASN A 77 -8.45 17.90 -19.13
N GLY A 78 -8.15 18.96 -18.38
CA GLY A 78 -7.24 18.92 -17.25
C GLY A 78 -7.71 18.05 -16.08
N ALA A 79 -9.01 17.74 -15.99
CA ALA A 79 -9.54 16.85 -14.96
C ALA A 79 -9.17 15.37 -15.18
N VAL A 80 -8.80 15.01 -16.42
CA VAL A 80 -8.48 13.60 -16.78
C VAL A 80 -7.32 13.58 -17.76
N VAL A 81 -6.12 13.75 -17.26
CA VAL A 81 -4.90 13.74 -18.05
C VAL A 81 -4.24 12.35 -17.97
N PRO A 82 -4.06 11.65 -19.10
CA PRO A 82 -3.34 10.39 -19.10
C PRO A 82 -1.85 10.64 -18.90
N VAL A 83 -1.24 9.92 -17.97
CA VAL A 83 0.17 9.98 -17.65
C VAL A 83 0.74 8.57 -17.63
N ALA A 84 1.78 8.33 -18.38
CA ALA A 84 2.55 7.11 -18.33
C ALA A 84 3.98 7.40 -17.90
N ALA A 85 4.46 6.67 -16.90
CA ALA A 85 5.83 6.75 -16.42
C ALA A 85 6.48 5.38 -16.53
N THR A 86 7.66 5.34 -17.13
CA THR A 86 8.48 4.14 -17.27
C THR A 86 9.91 4.42 -16.90
N THR A 87 10.61 3.44 -16.41
CA THR A 87 12.04 3.56 -16.12
C THR A 87 12.79 2.27 -16.46
N THR A 88 14.06 2.42 -16.83
CA THR A 88 15.00 1.32 -17.02
C THR A 88 15.85 1.05 -15.78
N LEU A 89 15.69 1.85 -14.72
CA LEU A 89 16.37 1.66 -13.45
C LEU A 89 16.05 0.29 -12.83
N THR A 90 17.05 -0.33 -12.25
CA THR A 90 16.90 -1.57 -11.50
C THR A 90 16.73 -1.29 -10.01
N GLY A 91 16.04 -2.18 -9.29
CA GLY A 91 15.84 -2.02 -7.85
C GLY A 91 14.86 -0.91 -7.47
N VAL A 92 13.92 -0.58 -8.34
CA VAL A 92 12.87 0.42 -8.06
C VAL A 92 11.96 -0.10 -6.96
N GLU A 93 11.93 0.59 -5.83
CA GLU A 93 11.09 0.24 -4.68
C GLU A 93 9.69 0.85 -4.81
N SER A 94 9.62 2.08 -5.33
CA SER A 94 8.35 2.79 -5.50
C SER A 94 8.42 3.81 -6.65
N ILE A 95 7.25 4.15 -7.18
CA ILE A 95 7.06 5.22 -8.14
C ILE A 95 6.03 6.18 -7.56
N ALA A 96 6.44 7.39 -7.24
CA ALA A 96 5.52 8.44 -6.80
C ALA A 96 5.23 9.39 -7.97
N LEU A 97 3.96 9.70 -8.17
CA LEU A 97 3.52 10.65 -9.17
C LEU A 97 3.01 11.91 -8.47
N LEU A 98 3.61 13.05 -8.83
CA LEU A 98 3.28 14.35 -8.26
C LEU A 98 3.00 15.36 -9.39
N VAL A 99 2.08 16.27 -9.11
CA VAL A 99 1.78 17.42 -9.97
C VAL A 99 1.98 18.67 -9.13
N ASP A 100 3.05 19.40 -9.40
CA ASP A 100 3.51 20.54 -8.58
C ASP A 100 2.52 21.70 -8.52
N LYS A 101 1.72 21.88 -9.55
CA LYS A 101 0.71 22.94 -9.64
C LYS A 101 -0.62 22.62 -8.96
N ASN A 102 -0.81 21.38 -8.54
CA ASN A 102 -1.99 21.01 -7.77
C ASN A 102 -1.90 21.54 -6.34
N ALA A 103 -3.04 21.90 -5.76
CA ALA A 103 -3.13 22.28 -4.35
C ALA A 103 -2.62 21.16 -3.41
N LYS A 104 -2.76 19.91 -3.84
CA LYS A 104 -2.18 18.72 -3.21
C LYS A 104 -1.41 17.95 -4.27
N PRO A 105 -0.07 18.05 -4.29
CA PRO A 105 0.75 17.56 -5.39
C PRO A 105 0.73 16.05 -5.57
N LEU A 106 0.66 15.28 -4.49
CA LEU A 106 0.77 13.82 -4.58
C LEU A 106 -0.49 13.20 -5.18
N CYS A 107 -0.33 12.56 -6.33
CA CYS A 107 -1.39 11.81 -7.01
C CYS A 107 -1.43 10.34 -6.56
N GLY A 108 -0.28 9.73 -6.34
CA GLY A 108 -0.20 8.35 -5.90
C GLY A 108 1.23 7.86 -5.70
N ILE A 109 1.36 6.81 -4.92
CA ILE A 109 2.62 6.08 -4.75
C ILE A 109 2.34 4.63 -5.12
N PHE A 110 3.16 4.07 -6.02
CA PHE A 110 3.01 2.73 -6.55
C PHE A 110 4.23 1.90 -6.18
N TYR A 111 4.02 0.69 -5.74
CA TYR A 111 5.07 -0.24 -5.35
C TYR A 111 5.11 -1.39 -6.35
N PRO A 112 5.97 -1.32 -7.39
CA PRO A 112 6.08 -2.39 -8.37
C PRO A 112 6.63 -3.65 -7.71
N GLY A 113 6.05 -4.79 -8.04
CA GLY A 113 6.56 -6.08 -7.57
C GLY A 113 7.94 -6.38 -8.15
N LYS A 114 8.73 -7.19 -7.45
CA LYS A 114 10.12 -7.54 -7.83
C LYS A 114 10.27 -8.11 -9.25
N ARG A 115 9.19 -8.68 -9.79
CA ARG A 115 9.16 -9.29 -11.15
C ARG A 115 8.45 -8.41 -12.18
N MET A 116 7.96 -7.24 -11.78
CA MET A 116 7.28 -6.32 -12.68
C MET A 116 8.26 -5.32 -13.28
N LYS A 117 8.01 -4.93 -14.52
CA LYS A 117 8.67 -3.75 -15.09
C LYS A 117 8.16 -2.51 -14.33
N PRO A 118 9.06 -1.61 -13.91
CA PRO A 118 8.65 -0.39 -13.23
C PRO A 118 8.02 0.60 -14.23
N ALA A 119 6.74 0.38 -14.49
CA ALA A 119 5.94 1.20 -15.41
C ALA A 119 4.55 1.38 -14.83
N ILE A 120 4.03 2.59 -14.91
CA ILE A 120 2.67 2.94 -14.54
C ILE A 120 2.00 3.74 -15.65
N SER A 121 0.70 3.58 -15.79
CA SER A 121 -0.13 4.38 -16.67
C SER A 121 -1.45 4.67 -15.95
N ILE A 122 -1.69 5.93 -15.66
CA ILE A 122 -2.87 6.38 -14.91
C ILE A 122 -3.41 7.68 -15.49
N ARG A 123 -4.60 8.05 -15.05
CA ARG A 123 -5.18 9.36 -15.34
C ARG A 123 -5.18 10.19 -14.06
N VAL A 124 -4.72 11.42 -14.17
CA VAL A 124 -4.61 12.35 -13.05
C VAL A 124 -5.34 13.65 -13.35
N LYS A 125 -5.79 14.32 -12.30
CA LYS A 125 -6.26 15.69 -12.37
C LYS A 125 -5.05 16.61 -12.30
N VAL A 126 -4.94 17.52 -13.24
CA VAL A 126 -3.94 18.60 -13.24
C VAL A 126 -4.69 19.90 -12.93
N GLY A 127 -4.23 20.62 -11.91
CA GLY A 127 -4.76 21.94 -11.57
C GLY A 127 -4.42 22.97 -12.65
N GLU A 128 -5.23 24.00 -12.74
CA GLU A 128 -5.01 25.19 -13.59
C GLU A 128 -3.92 26.10 -12.97
#